data_30259f725792c3fcb6a9419432e77572
#
_entry.id   30259f725792c3fcb6a9419432e77572
#
_cell.length_a   1.000
_cell.length_b   1.000
_cell.length_c   1.000
_cell.angle_alpha   90.00
_cell.angle_beta   90.00
_cell.angle_gamma   90.00
#
_symmetry.space_group_name_H-M   'P 1'
#
loop_
_entity.id
_entity.type
_entity.pdbx_description
1 polymer ?
#
loop_
_entity_poly.entity_id
_entity_poly.type
_entity_poly.pdbx_seq_one_letter_code
_entity_poly.pdbx_strand_id
1 'polypeptide(L)'
;YDANNSGFDRKLTIVLESGINVQTCTMTQLAAGDASGDGGDVAPEMPSSDLAKTGWLELPALNNPELGYFSHSFKMNGKTYRNYSFGWSQKDMVAVWVAYPLCKMYSNGSVKRDDAEVWALDPNLGNDSSAPFGGYGGDYDRGHQLPFADRKCCLEAAKQTFDGTNMTPQDNGLNTGVWEAFESKVRSWAASSDTTYVVTGCTLDKPLGYTT
;
A
#
# COMPACT_ATOMS: atom_id res chain seq x y z
N TYR A 1 12.08 9.81 -15.99
CA TYR A 1 12.33 10.30 -14.63
C TYR A 1 13.81 10.08 -14.36
N ASP A 2 14.58 11.15 -14.34
CA ASP A 2 16.03 11.06 -14.17
C ASP A 2 16.38 10.72 -12.70
N ALA A 3 17.54 10.11 -12.50
CA ALA A 3 18.06 9.86 -11.15
C ALA A 3 18.06 11.15 -10.32
N ASN A 4 17.74 11.03 -9.04
CA ASN A 4 17.70 12.20 -8.16
C ASN A 4 19.10 12.61 -7.72
N ASN A 5 19.78 13.39 -8.54
CA ASN A 5 21.12 13.94 -8.25
C ASN A 5 21.08 15.31 -7.55
N SER A 6 19.94 15.70 -6.99
CA SER A 6 19.79 17.03 -6.37
C SER A 6 20.45 17.19 -5.00
N GLY A 7 20.90 16.09 -4.38
CA GLY A 7 21.39 16.09 -2.99
C GLY A 7 20.30 16.18 -1.93
N PHE A 8 19.03 16.22 -2.33
CA PHE A 8 17.86 16.25 -1.46
C PHE A 8 16.81 15.26 -1.94
N ASP A 9 16.08 14.67 -1.01
CA ASP A 9 14.94 13.82 -1.35
C ASP A 9 13.87 14.59 -2.12
N ARG A 10 13.33 13.98 -3.17
CA ARG A 10 12.19 14.52 -3.91
C ARG A 10 10.92 13.84 -3.44
N LYS A 11 9.96 14.64 -3.03
CA LYS A 11 8.65 14.16 -2.62
C LYS A 11 7.59 14.63 -3.63
N LEU A 12 6.80 13.68 -4.14
CA LEU A 12 5.66 13.94 -4.99
C LEU A 12 4.41 13.44 -4.30
N THR A 13 3.46 14.32 -4.08
CA THR A 13 2.12 13.96 -3.64
C THR A 13 1.14 14.20 -4.77
N ILE A 14 0.40 13.17 -5.14
CA ILE A 14 -0.66 13.24 -6.15
C ILE A 14 -1.99 13.04 -5.45
N VAL A 15 -2.89 13.96 -5.67
CA VAL A 15 -4.27 13.88 -5.21
C VAL A 15 -5.15 13.64 -6.42
N LEU A 16 -5.92 12.57 -6.41
CA LEU A 16 -6.90 12.26 -7.44
C LEU A 16 -8.29 12.49 -6.86
N GLU A 17 -9.06 13.32 -7.53
CA GLU A 17 -10.42 13.66 -7.14
C GLU A 17 -11.42 13.23 -8.22
N SER A 18 -12.47 12.54 -7.82
CA SER A 18 -13.60 12.19 -8.68
C SER A 18 -14.89 12.36 -7.89
N GLY A 19 -15.63 13.44 -8.17
CA GLY A 19 -16.81 13.79 -7.39
C GLY A 19 -16.49 14.04 -5.92
N ILE A 20 -16.99 13.19 -5.04
CA ILE A 20 -16.72 13.24 -3.59
C ILE A 20 -15.52 12.35 -3.18
N ASN A 21 -14.97 11.57 -4.11
CA ASN A 21 -13.85 10.70 -3.85
C ASN A 21 -12.53 11.46 -3.99
N VAL A 22 -11.72 11.41 -2.95
CA VAL A 22 -10.37 11.97 -2.94
C VAL A 22 -9.41 10.87 -2.53
N GLN A 23 -8.46 10.57 -3.38
CA GLN A 23 -7.35 9.66 -3.07
C GLN A 23 -6.01 10.36 -3.20
N THR A 24 -5.12 10.06 -2.28
CA THR A 24 -3.79 10.68 -2.23
C THR A 24 -2.73 9.61 -2.38
N CYS A 25 -1.76 9.84 -3.24
CA CYS A 25 -0.54 9.04 -3.32
C CYS A 25 0.67 9.94 -3.12
N THR A 26 1.54 9.56 -2.20
CA THR A 26 2.81 10.26 -1.97
C THR A 26 3.96 9.32 -2.32
N MET A 27 4.89 9.82 -3.13
CA MET A 27 6.12 9.12 -3.50
C MET A 27 7.31 9.93 -3.03
N THR A 28 8.33 9.25 -2.49
CA THR A 28 9.61 9.86 -2.17
C THR A 28 10.69 9.21 -3.02
N GLN A 29 11.46 10.02 -3.73
CA GLN A 29 12.67 9.61 -4.42
C GLN A 29 13.88 10.13 -3.65
N LEU A 30 14.67 9.21 -3.09
CA LEU A 30 15.87 9.58 -2.34
C LEU A 30 16.91 10.25 -3.23
N ALA A 31 17.72 11.10 -2.63
CA ALA A 31 18.91 11.65 -3.27
C ALA A 31 19.91 10.54 -3.61
N ALA A 32 20.61 10.67 -4.74
CA ALA A 32 21.67 9.74 -5.10
C ALA A 32 22.79 9.86 -4.05
N GLY A 33 23.14 8.75 -3.41
CA GLY A 33 24.15 8.66 -2.37
C GLY A 33 23.65 8.24 -0.99
N ASP A 34 22.34 8.37 -0.71
CA ASP A 34 21.76 7.92 0.56
C ASP A 34 21.15 6.50 0.47
N ALA A 35 21.33 5.83 -0.66
CA ALA A 35 21.00 4.43 -0.82
C ALA A 35 21.97 3.53 -0.05
N SER A 36 21.96 3.63 1.28
CA SER A 36 22.26 2.48 2.12
C SER A 36 21.09 1.50 1.86
N GLY A 37 21.25 0.81 0.72
CA GLY A 37 20.24 -0.08 0.22
C GLY A 37 19.92 -1.15 1.23
N ASP A 38 18.85 -0.95 1.95
CA ASP A 38 18.22 -2.01 2.67
C ASP A 38 17.11 -2.64 1.83
N GLY A 39 17.53 -3.20 0.73
CA GLY A 39 16.73 -4.11 -0.05
C GLY A 39 16.71 -5.50 0.57
N GLY A 40 16.47 -5.64 1.87
CA GLY A 40 16.43 -6.99 2.37
C GLY A 40 16.44 -7.22 3.86
N ASP A 41 16.19 -6.23 4.68
CA ASP A 41 16.13 -6.51 6.10
C ASP A 41 14.76 -7.04 6.53
N VAL A 42 14.87 -8.14 7.23
CA VAL A 42 13.89 -8.93 7.93
C VAL A 42 13.00 -8.02 8.79
N ALA A 43 11.75 -7.85 8.37
CA ALA A 43 10.75 -7.32 9.28
C ALA A 43 9.93 -8.49 9.83
N PRO A 44 10.08 -8.84 11.11
CA PRO A 44 9.09 -9.67 11.77
C PRO A 44 7.75 -8.92 11.84
N GLU A 45 6.66 -9.63 12.02
CA GLU A 45 5.41 -9.01 12.46
C GLU A 45 5.71 -8.19 13.71
N MET A 46 5.53 -6.87 13.62
CA MET A 46 5.93 -5.98 14.71
C MET A 46 4.71 -5.33 15.35
N PRO A 47 4.68 -5.27 16.68
CA PRO A 47 3.72 -4.43 17.39
C PRO A 47 3.84 -2.96 16.94
N SER A 48 2.74 -2.24 16.95
CA SER A 48 2.68 -0.83 16.50
C SER A 48 3.72 0.08 17.18
N SER A 49 4.11 -0.23 18.43
CA SER A 49 5.15 0.49 19.17
C SER A 49 6.56 0.36 18.57
N ASP A 50 6.79 -0.70 17.80
CA ASP A 50 8.09 -0.98 17.21
C ASP A 50 8.16 -0.48 15.76
N LEU A 51 7.04 -0.37 15.08
CA LEU A 51 6.97 0.16 13.72
C LEU A 51 7.58 1.57 13.62
N ALA A 52 7.31 2.44 14.60
CA ALA A 52 7.86 3.78 14.66
C ALA A 52 9.40 3.82 14.81
N LYS A 53 10.01 2.72 15.26
CA LYS A 53 11.47 2.62 15.47
C LYS A 53 12.20 2.08 14.25
N THR A 54 11.51 1.63 13.23
CA THR A 54 12.13 0.97 12.07
C THR A 54 12.93 1.94 11.19
N GLY A 55 12.55 3.22 11.20
CA GLY A 55 13.13 4.20 10.29
C GLY A 55 12.75 3.98 8.81
N TRP A 56 11.71 3.21 8.54
CA TRP A 56 11.24 2.97 7.17
C TRP A 56 10.71 4.25 6.53
N LEU A 57 11.25 4.56 5.36
CA LEU A 57 11.06 5.86 4.71
C LEU A 57 9.67 6.05 4.11
N GLU A 58 8.95 4.96 3.86
CA GLU A 58 7.57 5.01 3.39
C GLU A 58 6.56 5.38 4.48
N LEU A 59 6.91 5.23 5.76
CA LEU A 59 5.95 5.42 6.84
C LEU A 59 5.55 6.88 7.01
N PRO A 60 4.25 7.20 7.02
CA PRO A 60 3.76 8.48 7.50
C PRO A 60 4.06 8.66 8.99
N ALA A 61 3.78 9.85 9.52
CA ALA A 61 3.84 10.08 10.96
C ALA A 61 2.85 9.16 11.70
N LEU A 62 3.36 8.38 12.65
CA LEU A 62 2.59 7.41 13.45
C LEU A 62 2.13 8.06 14.77
N ASN A 63 1.44 9.19 14.68
CA ASN A 63 1.06 10.03 15.82
C ASN A 63 -0.45 10.25 15.97
N ASN A 64 -1.27 9.59 15.17
CA ASN A 64 -2.72 9.64 15.34
C ASN A 64 -3.16 8.54 16.33
N PRO A 65 -3.66 8.90 17.53
CA PRO A 65 -4.04 7.93 18.55
C PRO A 65 -5.33 7.16 18.22
N GLU A 66 -6.07 7.57 17.20
CA GLU A 66 -7.29 6.90 16.75
C GLU A 66 -6.99 5.74 15.78
N LEU A 67 -5.74 5.61 15.32
CA LEU A 67 -5.34 4.58 14.38
C LEU A 67 -4.52 3.47 15.06
N GLY A 68 -4.85 2.23 14.72
CA GLY A 68 -3.94 1.09 14.90
C GLY A 68 -2.91 1.05 13.76
N TYR A 69 -1.65 0.73 14.07
CA TYR A 69 -0.59 0.64 13.07
C TYR A 69 -0.08 -0.79 12.97
N PHE A 70 -0.03 -1.31 11.76
CA PHE A 70 0.30 -2.70 11.48
C PHE A 70 1.24 -2.81 10.29
N SER A 71 1.92 -3.95 10.17
CA SER A 71 2.71 -4.27 8.99
C SER A 71 2.62 -5.74 8.62
N HIS A 72 2.76 -6.01 7.33
CA HIS A 72 2.89 -7.34 6.75
C HIS A 72 4.30 -7.60 6.26
N SER A 73 4.71 -8.84 6.40
CA SER A 73 5.95 -9.36 5.83
C SER A 73 5.67 -10.65 5.07
N PHE A 74 6.63 -11.06 4.24
CA PHE A 74 6.59 -12.34 3.51
C PHE A 74 7.97 -12.96 3.42
N LYS A 75 8.02 -14.27 3.17
CA LYS A 75 9.27 -15.00 2.98
C LYS A 75 9.51 -15.31 1.51
N MET A 76 10.73 -15.06 1.06
CA MET A 76 11.17 -15.42 -0.29
C MET A 76 12.66 -15.80 -0.25
N ASN A 77 13.00 -16.95 -0.81
CA ASN A 77 14.39 -17.46 -0.87
C ASN A 77 15.08 -17.51 0.51
N GLY A 78 14.34 -17.89 1.55
CA GLY A 78 14.85 -18.02 2.93
C GLY A 78 15.03 -16.69 3.68
N LYS A 79 14.68 -15.56 3.07
CA LYS A 79 14.72 -14.24 3.70
C LYS A 79 13.31 -13.71 3.93
N THR A 80 13.13 -12.92 4.97
CA THR A 80 11.90 -12.19 5.24
C THR A 80 12.01 -10.78 4.69
N TYR A 81 10.97 -10.34 4.00
CA TYR A 81 10.86 -9.00 3.42
C TYR A 81 9.61 -8.33 3.96
N ARG A 82 9.66 -7.01 4.19
CA ARG A 82 8.46 -6.26 4.48
C ARG A 82 7.58 -6.18 3.23
N ASN A 83 6.27 -6.32 3.41
CA ASN A 83 5.31 -6.20 2.32
C ASN A 83 4.71 -4.79 2.29
N TYR A 84 3.92 -4.46 3.29
CA TYR A 84 3.36 -3.13 3.47
C TYR A 84 3.03 -2.87 4.93
N SER A 85 2.85 -1.60 5.25
CA SER A 85 2.34 -1.15 6.54
C SER A 85 1.07 -0.34 6.33
N PHE A 86 0.21 -0.28 7.34
CA PHE A 86 -1.04 0.48 7.23
C PHE A 86 -1.47 1.08 8.56
N GLY A 87 -2.22 2.19 8.46
CA GLY A 87 -2.90 2.83 9.57
C GLY A 87 -4.39 2.53 9.51
N TRP A 88 -4.89 1.74 10.45
CA TRP A 88 -6.24 1.24 10.51
C TRP A 88 -7.16 2.10 11.37
N SER A 89 -8.29 2.55 10.82
CA SER A 89 -9.39 3.13 11.57
C SER A 89 -10.40 2.04 11.93
N GLN A 90 -10.45 1.66 13.20
CA GLN A 90 -11.44 0.69 13.67
C GLN A 90 -12.87 1.23 13.58
N LYS A 91 -13.03 2.52 13.76
CA LYS A 91 -14.32 3.21 13.66
C LYS A 91 -14.89 3.15 12.25
N ASP A 92 -14.03 3.37 11.26
CA ASP A 92 -14.44 3.49 9.86
C ASP A 92 -14.23 2.18 9.09
N MET A 93 -13.62 1.17 9.72
CA MET A 93 -13.32 -0.14 9.14
C MET A 93 -12.53 -0.06 7.83
N VAL A 94 -11.51 0.81 7.82
CA VAL A 94 -10.68 1.07 6.63
C VAL A 94 -9.25 1.42 7.03
N ALA A 95 -8.28 1.04 6.19
CA ALA A 95 -6.94 1.61 6.30
C ALA A 95 -6.94 3.03 5.71
N VAL A 96 -6.65 4.00 6.56
CA VAL A 96 -6.56 5.41 6.16
C VAL A 96 -5.38 5.63 5.21
N TRP A 97 -4.35 4.82 5.36
CA TRP A 97 -3.21 4.77 4.46
C TRP A 97 -2.59 3.37 4.43
N VAL A 98 -1.98 3.04 3.31
CA VAL A 98 -1.11 1.88 3.10
C VAL A 98 0.22 2.37 2.55
N ALA A 99 1.32 1.95 3.16
CA ALA A 99 2.67 2.38 2.83
C ALA A 99 3.56 1.18 2.50
N TYR A 100 4.33 1.26 1.41
CA TYR A 100 5.12 0.13 0.94
C TYR A 100 6.35 0.52 0.11
N PRO A 101 7.44 -0.26 0.21
CA PRO A 101 8.55 -0.15 -0.72
C PRO A 101 8.17 -0.82 -2.06
N LEU A 102 8.61 -0.25 -3.16
CA LEU A 102 8.43 -0.78 -4.50
C LEU A 102 9.71 -0.68 -5.29
N CYS A 103 10.17 -1.80 -5.81
CA CYS A 103 11.27 -1.88 -6.76
C CYS A 103 11.04 -3.09 -7.68
N LYS A 104 11.94 -3.27 -8.64
CA LYS A 104 11.85 -4.37 -9.59
C LYS A 104 11.72 -5.76 -8.92
N MET A 105 12.35 -5.96 -7.76
CA MET A 105 12.28 -7.23 -7.03
C MET A 105 10.84 -7.58 -6.64
N TYR A 106 10.05 -6.63 -6.17
CA TYR A 106 8.66 -6.85 -5.74
C TYR A 106 7.71 -7.10 -6.92
N SER A 107 7.84 -6.32 -7.99
CA SER A 107 6.92 -6.35 -9.14
C SER A 107 7.28 -7.39 -10.20
N ASN A 108 8.55 -7.81 -10.27
CA ASN A 108 9.03 -8.75 -11.27
C ASN A 108 8.85 -10.19 -10.82
N GLY A 109 7.78 -10.83 -11.28
CA GLY A 109 7.48 -12.22 -10.97
C GLY A 109 6.39 -12.78 -11.87
N SER A 110 6.14 -14.07 -11.74
CA SER A 110 5.19 -14.82 -12.58
C SER A 110 3.90 -15.19 -11.87
N VAL A 111 3.67 -14.73 -10.63
CA VAL A 111 2.43 -15.01 -9.90
C VAL A 111 1.26 -14.45 -10.69
N LYS A 112 0.28 -15.31 -10.96
CA LYS A 112 -0.96 -14.92 -11.63
C LYS A 112 -1.97 -14.44 -10.60
N ARG A 113 -2.84 -13.53 -11.02
CA ARG A 113 -3.90 -13.01 -10.17
C ARG A 113 -4.80 -14.13 -9.66
N ASP A 114 -5.21 -15.02 -10.54
CA ASP A 114 -6.12 -16.14 -10.22
C ASP A 114 -5.57 -17.09 -9.13
N ASP A 115 -4.24 -17.19 -9.02
CA ASP A 115 -3.60 -18.02 -7.98
C ASP A 115 -3.55 -17.31 -6.62
N ALA A 116 -3.61 -15.98 -6.61
CA ALA A 116 -3.45 -15.13 -5.43
C ALA A 116 -4.77 -14.54 -4.93
N GLU A 117 -5.77 -14.41 -5.76
CA GLU A 117 -7.05 -13.76 -5.43
C GLU A 117 -7.89 -14.60 -4.46
N VAL A 118 -7.43 -14.61 -3.22
CA VAL A 118 -8.14 -15.21 -2.08
C VAL A 118 -8.45 -14.07 -1.11
N TRP A 119 -9.67 -13.55 -1.19
CA TRP A 119 -10.15 -12.51 -0.27
C TRP A 119 -10.14 -13.04 1.16
N ALA A 120 -9.38 -12.41 2.02
CA ALA A 120 -9.18 -12.87 3.38
C ALA A 120 -9.32 -11.73 4.40
N LEU A 121 -9.73 -12.11 5.62
CA LEU A 121 -9.63 -11.21 6.76
C LEU A 121 -8.15 -11.05 7.12
N ASP A 122 -7.77 -9.85 7.51
CA ASP A 122 -6.39 -9.58 7.89
C ASP A 122 -6.06 -10.25 9.24
N PRO A 123 -5.07 -11.13 9.30
CA PRO A 123 -4.71 -11.82 10.53
C PRO A 123 -4.24 -10.88 11.66
N ASN A 124 -3.74 -9.68 11.32
CA ASN A 124 -3.31 -8.71 12.32
C ASN A 124 -4.47 -8.10 13.12
N LEU A 125 -5.68 -8.10 12.59
CA LEU A 125 -6.84 -7.47 13.23
C LEU A 125 -7.73 -8.46 14.00
N GLY A 126 -7.53 -9.76 13.83
CA GLY A 126 -8.42 -10.77 14.38
C GLY A 126 -9.79 -10.80 13.71
N ASN A 127 -10.62 -11.78 14.10
CA ASN A 127 -11.87 -12.08 13.39
C ASN A 127 -12.94 -10.98 13.48
N ASP A 128 -12.94 -10.18 14.54
CA ASP A 128 -14.02 -9.22 14.84
C ASP A 128 -13.72 -7.79 14.34
N SER A 129 -12.53 -7.55 13.82
CA SER A 129 -12.04 -6.20 13.56
C SER A 129 -11.62 -5.96 12.12
N SER A 130 -11.68 -6.98 11.28
CA SER A 130 -11.22 -6.88 9.90
C SER A 130 -12.27 -6.26 8.99
N ALA A 131 -11.78 -5.61 7.94
CA ALA A 131 -12.63 -4.98 6.93
C ALA A 131 -13.58 -5.99 6.29
N PRO A 132 -14.87 -5.71 6.21
CA PRO A 132 -15.81 -6.57 5.53
C PRO A 132 -15.50 -6.60 4.03
N PHE A 133 -15.61 -7.78 3.42
CA PHE A 133 -15.55 -7.93 1.97
C PHE A 133 -16.91 -7.72 1.29
N GLY A 134 -17.98 -7.73 2.08
CA GLY A 134 -19.33 -7.42 1.64
C GLY A 134 -19.58 -5.91 1.61
N GLY A 135 -20.65 -5.49 0.96
CA GLY A 135 -21.05 -4.09 0.91
C GLY A 135 -20.46 -3.29 -0.24
N TYR A 136 -19.54 -3.86 -1.00
CA TYR A 136 -19.11 -3.28 -2.26
C TYR A 136 -20.12 -3.64 -3.34
N GLY A 137 -20.65 -2.65 -4.04
CA GLY A 137 -21.65 -2.85 -5.09
C GLY A 137 -22.08 -1.53 -5.70
N GLY A 138 -22.93 -1.60 -6.74
CA GLY A 138 -23.30 -0.43 -7.51
C GLY A 138 -22.09 0.13 -8.25
N ASP A 139 -21.74 1.38 -7.96
CA ASP A 139 -20.66 2.09 -8.64
C ASP A 139 -19.29 1.94 -7.94
N TYR A 140 -19.19 1.06 -6.92
CA TYR A 140 -17.95 0.92 -6.12
C TYR A 140 -17.31 -0.46 -6.25
N ASP A 141 -16.01 -0.43 -6.45
CA ASP A 141 -15.13 -1.60 -6.46
C ASP A 141 -14.41 -1.77 -5.12
N ARG A 142 -13.85 -2.98 -4.91
CA ARG A 142 -12.80 -3.21 -3.92
C ARG A 142 -11.50 -2.62 -4.45
N GLY A 143 -11.26 -1.34 -4.20
CA GLY A 143 -10.06 -0.65 -4.63
C GLY A 143 -8.85 -1.07 -3.81
N HIS A 144 -7.81 -1.57 -4.49
CA HIS A 144 -6.54 -1.88 -3.85
C HIS A 144 -5.79 -0.59 -3.50
N GLN A 145 -5.30 -0.49 -2.27
CA GLN A 145 -4.34 0.56 -1.91
C GLN A 145 -2.91 0.16 -2.32
N LEU A 146 -2.52 -1.10 -2.10
CA LEU A 146 -1.33 -1.71 -2.67
C LEU A 146 -1.76 -2.64 -3.81
N PRO A 147 -1.43 -2.34 -5.09
CA PRO A 147 -1.87 -3.16 -6.23
C PRO A 147 -1.27 -4.57 -6.21
N PHE A 148 -2.04 -5.57 -6.61
CA PHE A 148 -1.53 -6.93 -6.85
C PHE A 148 -0.32 -6.93 -7.79
N ALA A 149 -0.34 -6.12 -8.85
CA ALA A 149 0.72 -6.07 -9.83
C ALA A 149 2.08 -5.63 -9.26
N ASP A 150 2.09 -5.01 -8.09
CA ASP A 150 3.30 -4.58 -7.38
C ASP A 150 3.90 -5.70 -6.51
N ARG A 151 3.23 -6.86 -6.38
CA ARG A 151 3.60 -7.98 -5.51
C ARG A 151 3.63 -9.33 -6.22
N LYS A 152 4.09 -9.34 -7.47
CA LYS A 152 4.18 -10.58 -8.28
C LYS A 152 5.41 -11.43 -7.98
N CYS A 153 6.28 -11.01 -7.09
CA CYS A 153 7.53 -11.71 -6.75
C CYS A 153 7.32 -13.11 -6.14
N CYS A 154 6.29 -13.29 -5.32
CA CYS A 154 5.94 -14.57 -4.74
C CYS A 154 4.46 -14.61 -4.32
N LEU A 155 3.95 -15.85 -4.16
CA LEU A 155 2.53 -16.06 -3.87
C LEU A 155 2.09 -15.48 -2.52
N GLU A 156 2.95 -15.56 -1.49
CA GLU A 156 2.66 -15.05 -0.15
C GLU A 156 2.45 -13.52 -0.18
N ALA A 157 3.38 -12.78 -0.79
CA ALA A 157 3.27 -11.34 -0.94
C ALA A 157 2.03 -10.94 -1.75
N ALA A 158 1.75 -11.69 -2.83
CA ALA A 158 0.60 -11.45 -3.69
C ALA A 158 -0.74 -11.66 -2.97
N LYS A 159 -0.87 -12.73 -2.18
CA LYS A 159 -2.09 -13.01 -1.42
C LYS A 159 -2.43 -11.92 -0.41
N GLN A 160 -1.43 -11.39 0.29
CA GLN A 160 -1.64 -10.31 1.25
C GLN A 160 -2.21 -9.03 0.61
N THR A 161 -2.10 -8.84 -0.70
CA THR A 161 -2.76 -7.72 -1.37
C THR A 161 -4.28 -7.85 -1.44
N PHE A 162 -4.83 -9.03 -1.16
CA PHE A 162 -6.27 -9.32 -1.12
C PHE A 162 -6.85 -9.35 0.31
N ASP A 163 -6.04 -8.98 1.31
CA ASP A 163 -6.54 -8.78 2.67
C ASP A 163 -7.48 -7.57 2.72
N GLY A 164 -8.55 -7.67 3.51
CA GLY A 164 -9.56 -6.62 3.59
C GLY A 164 -9.02 -5.26 4.03
N THR A 165 -7.94 -5.24 4.79
CA THR A 165 -7.25 -4.02 5.21
C THR A 165 -6.57 -3.26 4.08
N ASN A 166 -6.32 -3.91 2.95
CA ASN A 166 -5.77 -3.28 1.76
C ASN A 166 -6.86 -2.72 0.82
N MET A 167 -8.14 -2.88 1.18
CA MET A 167 -9.27 -2.51 0.34
C MET A 167 -9.92 -1.22 0.82
N THR A 168 -10.28 -0.36 -0.14
CA THR A 168 -11.15 0.79 0.08
C THR A 168 -12.28 0.79 -0.93
N PRO A 169 -13.49 1.27 -0.57
CA PRO A 169 -14.51 1.56 -1.57
C PRO A 169 -13.97 2.58 -2.57
N GLN A 170 -13.88 2.20 -3.82
CA GLN A 170 -13.36 3.06 -4.87
C GLN A 170 -14.35 3.12 -6.03
N ASP A 171 -14.66 4.33 -6.51
CA ASP A 171 -15.49 4.51 -7.69
C ASP A 171 -14.96 3.67 -8.86
N ASN A 172 -15.84 2.93 -9.52
CA ASN A 172 -15.46 2.01 -10.59
C ASN A 172 -14.71 2.70 -11.74
N GLY A 173 -15.20 3.88 -12.16
CA GLY A 173 -14.54 4.65 -13.22
C GLY A 173 -13.17 5.18 -12.81
N LEU A 174 -12.99 5.52 -11.53
CA LEU A 174 -11.69 5.89 -10.98
C LEU A 174 -10.76 4.66 -10.92
N ASN A 175 -11.22 3.56 -10.33
CA ASN A 175 -10.44 2.34 -10.11
C ASN A 175 -9.91 1.74 -11.41
N THR A 176 -10.78 1.53 -12.40
CA THR A 176 -10.43 0.90 -13.68
C THR A 176 -9.89 1.88 -14.72
N GLY A 177 -9.84 3.16 -14.40
CA GLY A 177 -9.41 4.23 -15.28
C GLY A 177 -8.10 4.86 -14.88
N VAL A 178 -8.18 6.09 -14.37
CA VAL A 178 -6.98 6.90 -14.07
C VAL A 178 -6.14 6.30 -12.94
N TRP A 179 -6.75 5.60 -11.98
CA TRP A 179 -6.04 4.96 -10.87
C TRP A 179 -5.16 3.82 -11.39
N GLU A 180 -5.70 2.91 -12.20
CA GLU A 180 -4.93 1.82 -12.83
C GLU A 180 -3.78 2.35 -13.70
N ALA A 181 -4.06 3.38 -14.50
CA ALA A 181 -3.03 4.03 -15.31
C ALA A 181 -1.91 4.64 -14.45
N PHE A 182 -2.29 5.22 -13.30
CA PHE A 182 -1.35 5.78 -12.36
C PHE A 182 -0.49 4.71 -11.66
N GLU A 183 -1.09 3.63 -11.17
CA GLU A 183 -0.37 2.47 -10.62
C GLU A 183 0.67 1.93 -11.60
N SER A 184 0.28 1.78 -12.87
CA SER A 184 1.19 1.34 -13.94
C SER A 184 2.35 2.31 -14.13
N LYS A 185 2.11 3.60 -14.00
CA LYS A 185 3.14 4.64 -14.11
C LYS A 185 4.11 4.60 -12.93
N VAL A 186 3.61 4.46 -11.70
CA VAL A 186 4.42 4.31 -10.48
C VAL A 186 5.32 3.08 -10.59
N ARG A 187 4.77 1.97 -11.03
CA ARG A 187 5.52 0.72 -11.28
C ARG A 187 6.63 0.89 -12.32
N SER A 188 6.35 1.63 -13.38
CA SER A 188 7.35 1.96 -14.41
C SER A 188 8.50 2.79 -13.82
N TRP A 189 8.23 3.74 -12.94
CA TRP A 189 9.28 4.51 -12.28
C TRP A 189 10.10 3.64 -11.31
N ALA A 190 9.43 2.81 -10.52
CA ALA A 190 10.08 1.90 -9.58
C ALA A 190 10.98 0.86 -10.27
N ALA A 191 10.67 0.48 -11.51
CA ALA A 191 11.48 -0.46 -12.29
C ALA A 191 12.87 0.09 -12.67
N SER A 192 13.04 1.41 -12.67
CA SER A 192 14.29 2.12 -12.98
C SER A 192 14.94 2.77 -11.76
N SER A 193 14.38 2.57 -10.56
CA SER A 193 14.88 3.10 -9.30
C SER A 193 15.36 1.97 -8.41
N ASP A 194 16.26 2.27 -7.46
CA ASP A 194 16.65 1.28 -6.45
C ASP A 194 15.46 0.90 -5.59
N THR A 195 14.78 1.87 -5.03
CA THR A 195 13.51 1.69 -4.34
C THR A 195 12.67 2.97 -4.46
N THR A 196 11.40 2.79 -4.74
CA THR A 196 10.38 3.84 -4.64
C THR A 196 9.54 3.57 -3.41
N TYR A 197 9.37 4.57 -2.56
CA TYR A 197 8.53 4.49 -1.38
C TYR A 197 7.17 5.08 -1.71
N VAL A 198 6.13 4.29 -1.52
CA VAL A 198 4.76 4.64 -1.94
C VAL A 198 3.87 4.68 -0.71
N VAL A 199 3.05 5.71 -0.62
CA VAL A 199 1.95 5.79 0.34
C VAL A 199 0.68 6.11 -0.44
N THR A 200 -0.30 5.25 -0.31
CA THR A 200 -1.66 5.48 -0.79
C THR A 200 -2.56 5.74 0.40
N GLY A 201 -3.66 6.43 0.20
CA GLY A 201 -4.57 6.70 1.32
C GLY A 201 -5.93 7.18 0.85
N CYS A 202 -6.87 7.19 1.79
CA CYS A 202 -8.20 7.76 1.61
C CYS A 202 -8.44 8.86 2.64
N THR A 203 -9.31 9.82 2.31
CA THR A 203 -9.79 10.80 3.28
C THR A 203 -11.12 10.35 3.85
N LEU A 204 -11.30 10.56 5.14
CA LEU A 204 -12.54 10.29 5.87
C LEU A 204 -13.35 11.57 6.15
N ASP A 205 -12.84 12.73 5.76
CA ASP A 205 -13.43 14.03 6.06
C ASP A 205 -14.69 14.34 5.22
N LYS A 206 -14.83 13.66 4.10
CA LYS A 206 -16.03 13.73 3.25
C LYS A 206 -16.64 12.35 3.20
N PRO A 207 -17.72 12.07 3.94
CA PRO A 207 -18.37 10.79 3.86
C PRO A 207 -18.83 10.55 2.42
N LEU A 208 -18.34 9.48 1.84
CA LEU A 208 -18.97 8.88 0.66
C LEU A 208 -20.43 8.69 1.00
N GLY A 209 -21.34 9.13 0.13
CA GLY A 209 -22.76 8.80 0.30
C GLY A 209 -22.84 7.30 0.57
N TYR A 210 -23.59 6.91 1.59
CA TYR A 210 -23.69 5.53 2.04
C TYR A 210 -23.88 4.58 0.88
N THR A 211 -22.96 3.64 0.71
CA THR A 211 -23.26 2.42 -0.04
C THR A 211 -24.14 1.58 0.86
N THR A 212 -25.47 1.65 0.64
CA THR A 212 -26.44 0.78 1.31
C THR A 212 -26.42 -0.59 0.67
#